data_e78e34ba63cc92f9bcc892a7c1143568
#
_entry.id   e78e34ba63cc92f9bcc892a7c1143568
#
_cell.length_a   1.000
_cell.length_b   1.000
_cell.length_c   1.000
_cell.angle_alpha   90.00
_cell.angle_beta   90.00
_cell.angle_gamma   90.00
#
_symmetry.space_group_name_H-M   'P 1'
#
loop_
_entity.id
_entity.type
_entity.pdbx_description
1 polymer ?
#
loop_
_entity_poly.entity_id
_entity_poly.type
_entity_poly.pdbx_seq_one_letter_code
_entity_poly.pdbx_strand_id
1 'polypeptide(L)'
;GIVRMQFNDKNYKEVLESNFLARYPKGTFGYEPFFADRTIGECEKVEKYLQKSTMQDGKNTSPALFFFDPFGYKGIKTKVLAEFLNNWGNEIFLFLNTKRINPAMDNELFIQHIKEIFPISYNEVCLGKSNQTSVLSRLAYIVDMLGREFNLILKKRVYYTAFQFQEEDMA
;
A
#
# COMPACT_ATOMS: atom_id res chain seq x y z
N GLY A 1 6.77 -25.50 -1.96
CA GLY A 1 5.86 -24.62 -1.20
C GLY A 1 4.62 -24.30 -1.99
N ILE A 2 3.50 -24.04 -1.32
CA ILE A 2 2.24 -23.65 -1.96
C ILE A 2 2.13 -22.13 -1.89
N VAL A 3 1.96 -21.47 -3.05
CA VAL A 3 1.64 -20.04 -3.13
C VAL A 3 0.13 -19.91 -3.19
N ARG A 4 -0.43 -19.17 -2.24
CA ARG A 4 -1.84 -18.82 -2.24
C ARG A 4 -2.00 -17.41 -2.79
N MET A 5 -2.83 -17.26 -3.83
CA MET A 5 -3.11 -15.97 -4.45
C MET A 5 -4.52 -15.53 -4.09
N GLN A 6 -4.64 -14.28 -3.72
CA GLN A 6 -5.93 -13.65 -3.48
C GLN A 6 -5.99 -12.32 -4.20
N PHE A 7 -7.03 -12.14 -4.98
CA PHE A 7 -7.31 -10.93 -5.72
C PHE A 7 -8.57 -10.27 -5.17
N ASN A 8 -8.58 -8.96 -5.16
CA ASN A 8 -9.76 -8.21 -4.78
C ASN A 8 -9.93 -6.99 -5.66
N ASP A 9 -11.10 -6.85 -6.25
CA ASP A 9 -11.53 -5.64 -6.92
C ASP A 9 -13.01 -5.41 -6.62
N LYS A 10 -13.36 -4.18 -6.27
CA LYS A 10 -14.72 -3.80 -5.90
C LYS A 10 -15.69 -3.90 -7.07
N ASN A 11 -15.25 -3.45 -8.25
CA ASN A 11 -16.11 -3.22 -9.40
C ASN A 11 -15.84 -4.19 -10.55
N TYR A 12 -14.64 -4.77 -10.62
CA TYR A 12 -14.14 -5.52 -11.76
C TYR A 12 -13.77 -6.98 -11.43
N LYS A 13 -14.30 -7.53 -10.35
CA LYS A 13 -14.04 -8.92 -9.93
C LYS A 13 -14.21 -9.91 -11.09
N GLU A 14 -15.36 -9.86 -11.77
CA GLU A 14 -15.69 -10.79 -12.85
C GLU A 14 -14.75 -10.65 -14.05
N VAL A 15 -14.40 -9.41 -14.39
CA VAL A 15 -13.44 -9.13 -15.47
C VAL A 15 -12.05 -9.62 -15.09
N LEU A 16 -11.62 -9.38 -13.86
CA LEU A 16 -10.34 -9.82 -13.33
C LEU A 16 -10.25 -11.35 -13.33
N GLU A 17 -11.29 -12.03 -12.82
CA GLU A 17 -11.37 -13.48 -12.80
C GLU A 17 -11.36 -14.07 -14.21
N SER A 18 -12.17 -13.53 -15.12
CA SER A 18 -12.23 -13.96 -16.51
C SER A 18 -10.89 -13.81 -17.23
N ASN A 19 -10.24 -12.65 -17.11
CA ASN A 19 -8.93 -12.40 -17.73
C ASN A 19 -7.83 -13.30 -17.14
N PHE A 20 -7.87 -13.52 -15.83
CA PHE A 20 -6.92 -14.40 -15.18
C PHE A 20 -7.08 -15.85 -15.65
N LEU A 21 -8.32 -16.37 -15.64
CA LEU A 21 -8.60 -17.75 -16.05
C LEU A 21 -8.40 -18.00 -17.55
N ALA A 22 -8.57 -16.99 -18.38
CA ALA A 22 -8.23 -17.08 -19.82
C ALA A 22 -6.73 -17.32 -20.03
N ARG A 23 -5.87 -16.74 -19.17
CA ARG A 23 -4.41 -16.90 -19.25
C ARG A 23 -3.91 -18.11 -18.46
N TYR A 24 -4.55 -18.40 -17.35
CA TYR A 24 -4.19 -19.46 -16.42
C TYR A 24 -5.44 -20.30 -16.10
N PRO A 25 -5.75 -21.32 -16.92
CA PRO A 25 -6.91 -22.18 -16.72
C PRO A 25 -6.89 -22.85 -15.34
N LYS A 26 -8.06 -23.26 -14.87
CA LYS A 26 -8.18 -24.01 -13.60
C LYS A 26 -7.25 -25.23 -13.61
N GLY A 27 -6.59 -25.44 -12.48
CA GLY A 27 -5.59 -26.51 -12.34
C GLY A 27 -4.18 -26.13 -12.76
N THR A 28 -3.93 -24.91 -13.31
CA THR A 28 -2.59 -24.41 -13.64
C THR A 28 -1.70 -24.33 -12.40
N PHE A 29 -2.28 -23.95 -11.28
CA PHE A 29 -1.60 -23.86 -9.98
C PHE A 29 -2.08 -25.00 -9.08
N GLY A 30 -1.24 -25.47 -8.19
CA GLY A 30 -1.62 -26.47 -7.19
C GLY A 30 -2.61 -25.94 -6.14
N TYR A 31 -3.08 -24.72 -6.30
CA TYR A 31 -4.04 -24.03 -5.45
C TYR A 31 -4.84 -23.03 -6.29
N GLU A 32 -6.17 -23.10 -6.21
CA GLU A 32 -7.03 -22.17 -6.96
C GLU A 32 -7.00 -20.76 -6.34
N PRO A 33 -6.79 -19.70 -7.15
CA PRO A 33 -6.86 -18.33 -6.70
C PRO A 33 -8.25 -17.98 -6.17
N PHE A 34 -8.30 -17.13 -5.16
CA PHE A 34 -9.54 -16.59 -4.62
C PHE A 34 -9.79 -15.18 -5.15
N PHE A 35 -10.97 -14.93 -5.70
CA PHE A 35 -11.41 -13.64 -6.20
C PHE A 35 -12.50 -13.07 -5.30
N ALA A 36 -12.31 -11.85 -4.82
CA ALA A 36 -13.23 -11.15 -3.95
C ALA A 36 -13.72 -9.84 -4.58
N ASP A 37 -14.94 -9.46 -4.22
CA ASP A 37 -15.61 -8.21 -4.61
C ASP A 37 -15.82 -7.29 -3.40
N ARG A 38 -15.00 -7.46 -2.39
CA ARG A 38 -15.16 -6.72 -1.14
C ARG A 38 -14.74 -5.27 -1.32
N THR A 39 -15.46 -4.36 -0.68
CA THR A 39 -15.11 -2.94 -0.56
C THR A 39 -13.86 -2.72 0.32
N ILE A 40 -12.75 -3.36 -0.03
CA ILE A 40 -11.51 -3.28 0.74
C ILE A 40 -10.74 -1.97 0.47
N GLY A 41 -11.15 -1.16 -0.49
CA GLY A 41 -10.53 0.14 -0.75
C GLY A 41 -10.82 1.20 0.32
N GLU A 42 -11.67 0.89 1.32
CA GLU A 42 -11.89 1.71 2.49
C GLU A 42 -11.01 1.19 3.63
N CYS A 43 -10.17 2.05 4.16
CA CYS A 43 -9.07 1.73 5.06
C CYS A 43 -9.42 0.84 6.25
N GLU A 44 -10.58 1.05 6.88
CA GLU A 44 -11.04 0.26 8.03
C GLU A 44 -11.28 -1.22 7.70
N LYS A 45 -11.61 -1.50 6.44
CA LYS A 45 -11.83 -2.88 5.98
C LYS A 45 -10.51 -3.56 5.60
N VAL A 46 -9.55 -2.80 5.08
CA VAL A 46 -8.19 -3.29 4.84
C VAL A 46 -7.53 -3.71 6.15
N GLU A 47 -7.68 -2.93 7.21
CA GLU A 47 -7.16 -3.27 8.55
C GLU A 47 -7.65 -4.64 9.02
N LYS A 48 -8.96 -4.83 9.02
CA LYS A 48 -9.58 -6.09 9.46
C LYS A 48 -9.18 -7.28 8.59
N TYR A 49 -8.96 -7.02 7.31
CA TYR A 49 -8.55 -8.05 6.38
C TYR A 49 -7.08 -8.44 6.57
N LEU A 50 -6.18 -7.48 6.67
CA LEU A 50 -4.76 -7.73 6.93
C LEU A 50 -4.57 -8.47 8.26
N GLN A 51 -5.26 -8.04 9.31
CA GLN A 51 -5.22 -8.72 10.61
C GLN A 51 -5.73 -10.16 10.54
N LYS A 52 -6.79 -10.45 9.78
CA LYS A 52 -7.34 -11.80 9.65
C LYS A 52 -6.52 -12.70 8.73
N SER A 53 -5.90 -12.16 7.69
CA SER A 53 -5.21 -12.98 6.68
C SER A 53 -3.80 -13.39 7.07
N THR A 54 -3.18 -12.67 8.00
CA THR A 54 -1.77 -12.89 8.38
C THR A 54 -1.60 -13.50 9.76
N MET A 55 -2.63 -13.50 10.59
CA MET A 55 -2.53 -13.95 11.98
C MET A 55 -3.52 -15.07 12.28
N GLN A 56 -2.99 -16.21 12.71
CA GLN A 56 -3.73 -17.24 13.39
C GLN A 56 -3.17 -17.33 14.83
N ASP A 57 -4.05 -17.19 15.83
CA ASP A 57 -3.69 -17.20 17.25
C ASP A 57 -2.59 -16.20 17.66
N GLY A 58 -2.62 -15.01 17.06
CA GLY A 58 -1.64 -13.96 17.34
C GLY A 58 -0.25 -14.18 16.75
N LYS A 59 -0.06 -15.23 15.93
CA LYS A 59 1.22 -15.54 15.28
C LYS A 59 1.09 -15.48 13.77
N ASN A 60 2.10 -14.92 13.12
CA ASN A 60 2.19 -14.97 11.68
C ASN A 60 2.53 -16.40 11.24
N THR A 61 1.66 -17.01 10.44
CA THR A 61 1.79 -18.41 10.03
C THR A 61 2.54 -18.58 8.71
N SER A 62 2.62 -17.53 7.89
CA SER A 62 3.27 -17.60 6.59
C SER A 62 3.69 -16.21 6.12
N PRO A 63 4.84 -16.09 5.41
CA PRO A 63 5.21 -14.85 4.75
C PRO A 63 4.17 -14.45 3.73
N ALA A 64 3.94 -13.14 3.56
CA ALA A 64 2.96 -12.63 2.62
C ALA A 64 3.49 -11.40 1.88
N LEU A 65 3.26 -11.35 0.56
CA LEU A 65 3.41 -10.13 -0.23
C LEU A 65 2.04 -9.48 -0.40
N PHE A 66 1.92 -8.24 0.05
CA PHE A 66 0.72 -7.44 -0.11
C PHE A 66 0.91 -6.40 -1.20
N PHE A 67 0.21 -6.59 -2.32
CA PHE A 67 0.11 -5.58 -3.36
C PHE A 67 -1.05 -4.64 -3.01
N PHE A 68 -0.72 -3.39 -2.67
CA PHE A 68 -1.69 -2.40 -2.23
C PHE A 68 -1.77 -1.23 -3.20
N ASP A 69 -2.87 -1.17 -3.94
CA ASP A 69 -3.24 -0.08 -4.83
C ASP A 69 -4.49 0.63 -4.28
N PRO A 70 -4.31 1.61 -3.39
CA PRO A 70 -5.43 2.34 -2.81
C PRO A 70 -6.03 3.29 -3.84
N PHE A 71 -7.34 3.49 -3.78
CA PHE A 71 -8.01 4.51 -4.59
C PHE A 71 -7.62 5.93 -4.13
N GLY A 72 -6.46 6.40 -4.58
CA GLY A 72 -5.84 7.64 -4.13
C GLY A 72 -5.08 7.46 -2.81
N TYR A 73 -4.90 8.54 -2.04
CA TYR A 73 -4.11 8.52 -0.81
C TYR A 73 -4.96 8.34 0.47
N LYS A 74 -6.27 8.52 0.41
CA LYS A 74 -7.17 8.46 1.57
C LYS A 74 -7.26 7.09 2.24
N GLY A 75 -6.88 6.04 1.51
CA GLY A 75 -6.85 4.67 2.01
C GLY A 75 -5.52 4.25 2.64
N ILE A 76 -4.55 5.15 2.78
CA ILE A 76 -3.22 4.82 3.30
C ILE A 76 -3.14 5.18 4.78
N LYS A 77 -3.07 4.15 5.63
CA LYS A 77 -2.77 4.29 7.07
C LYS A 77 -1.46 3.60 7.37
N THR A 78 -0.39 4.38 7.48
CA THR A 78 0.96 3.84 7.62
C THR A 78 1.14 2.99 8.87
N LYS A 79 0.43 3.31 9.98
CA LYS A 79 0.46 2.46 11.18
C LYS A 79 -0.02 1.04 10.90
N VAL A 80 -1.11 0.88 10.16
CA VAL A 80 -1.68 -0.44 9.81
C VAL A 80 -0.74 -1.21 8.90
N LEU A 81 -0.20 -0.53 7.89
CA LEU A 81 0.78 -1.15 6.98
C LEU A 81 2.06 -1.54 7.74
N ALA A 82 2.47 -0.73 8.74
CA ALA A 82 3.60 -1.05 9.59
C ALA A 82 3.34 -2.28 10.47
N GLU A 83 2.14 -2.42 11.05
CA GLU A 83 1.75 -3.63 11.79
C GLU A 83 1.83 -4.89 10.91
N PHE A 84 1.39 -4.80 9.65
CA PHE A 84 1.56 -5.90 8.70
C PHE A 84 3.03 -6.21 8.44
N LEU A 85 3.87 -5.18 8.19
CA LEU A 85 5.32 -5.33 7.96
C LEU A 85 6.08 -5.81 9.20
N ASN A 86 5.50 -5.67 10.40
CA ASN A 86 6.15 -6.14 11.62
C ASN A 86 6.20 -7.67 11.70
N ASN A 87 5.35 -8.36 10.99
CA ASN A 87 5.34 -9.80 10.92
C ASN A 87 6.47 -10.34 10.05
N TRP A 88 7.03 -11.46 10.44
CA TRP A 88 8.14 -12.09 9.74
C TRP A 88 7.78 -12.43 8.28
N GLY A 89 8.67 -12.05 7.37
CA GLY A 89 8.56 -12.37 5.95
C GLY A 89 7.45 -11.62 5.19
N ASN A 90 6.82 -10.63 5.82
CA ASN A 90 5.83 -9.81 5.15
C ASN A 90 6.49 -8.66 4.37
N GLU A 91 6.00 -8.44 3.15
CA GLU A 91 6.42 -7.39 2.26
C GLU A 91 5.21 -6.63 1.70
N ILE A 92 5.38 -5.37 1.37
CA ILE A 92 4.35 -4.54 0.75
C ILE A 92 4.88 -3.96 -0.56
N PHE A 93 4.10 -4.11 -1.62
CA PHE A 93 4.19 -3.30 -2.82
C PHE A 93 3.08 -2.26 -2.75
N LEU A 94 3.47 -0.99 -2.54
CA LEU A 94 2.53 0.11 -2.38
C LEU A 94 2.53 1.01 -3.61
N PHE A 95 1.38 1.15 -4.27
CA PHE A 95 1.18 2.18 -5.28
C PHE A 95 0.85 3.51 -4.61
N LEU A 96 1.77 4.47 -4.69
CA LEU A 96 1.66 5.77 -4.03
C LEU A 96 1.42 6.89 -5.06
N ASN A 97 0.21 7.46 -5.07
CA ASN A 97 -0.09 8.61 -5.93
C ASN A 97 0.44 9.93 -5.33
N THR A 98 1.74 10.14 -5.45
CA THR A 98 2.43 11.33 -4.91
C THR A 98 1.96 12.64 -5.56
N LYS A 99 1.52 12.60 -6.83
CA LYS A 99 0.95 13.77 -7.52
C LYS A 99 -0.32 14.30 -6.83
N ARG A 100 -1.10 13.42 -6.18
CA ARG A 100 -2.28 13.81 -5.38
C ARG A 100 -1.94 14.17 -3.94
N ILE A 101 -0.95 13.53 -3.34
CA ILE A 101 -0.51 13.81 -1.98
C ILE A 101 0.10 15.21 -1.88
N ASN A 102 0.96 15.56 -2.83
CA ASN A 102 1.67 16.85 -2.82
C ASN A 102 0.76 18.08 -2.64
N PRO A 103 -0.29 18.31 -3.45
CA PRO A 103 -1.22 19.42 -3.22
C PRO A 103 -2.13 19.22 -2.00
N ALA A 104 -2.46 17.99 -1.63
CA ALA A 104 -3.30 17.70 -0.47
C ALA A 104 -2.65 18.12 0.86
N MET A 105 -1.33 18.16 0.92
CA MET A 105 -0.58 18.60 2.11
C MET A 105 -0.77 20.09 2.42
N ASP A 106 -1.14 20.89 1.42
CA ASP A 106 -1.36 22.35 1.55
C ASP A 106 -2.86 22.69 1.77
N ASN A 107 -3.72 21.70 1.90
CA ASN A 107 -5.17 21.90 1.99
C ASN A 107 -5.71 21.36 3.32
N GLU A 108 -6.25 22.26 4.14
CA GLU A 108 -6.77 21.95 5.47
C GLU A 108 -7.81 20.81 5.50
N LEU A 109 -8.62 20.69 4.44
CA LEU A 109 -9.63 19.63 4.33
C LEU A 109 -9.01 18.20 4.27
N PHE A 110 -7.75 18.11 3.91
CA PHE A 110 -7.08 16.81 3.74
C PHE A 110 -5.99 16.52 4.78
N ILE A 111 -5.72 17.45 5.69
CA ILE A 111 -4.70 17.32 6.75
C ILE A 111 -4.83 16.00 7.50
N GLN A 112 -6.05 15.60 7.86
CA GLN A 112 -6.26 14.37 8.62
C GLN A 112 -5.78 13.13 7.84
N HIS A 113 -6.04 13.07 6.55
CA HIS A 113 -5.57 11.96 5.72
C HIS A 113 -4.05 11.96 5.56
N ILE A 114 -3.43 13.14 5.46
CA ILE A 114 -1.97 13.25 5.40
C ILE A 114 -1.32 12.84 6.73
N LYS A 115 -1.96 13.16 7.87
CA LYS A 115 -1.52 12.68 9.19
C LYS A 115 -1.68 11.16 9.36
N GLU A 116 -2.58 10.51 8.65
CA GLU A 116 -2.68 9.05 8.61
C GLU A 116 -1.52 8.41 7.83
N ILE A 117 -1.02 9.13 6.80
CA ILE A 117 0.17 8.71 6.04
C ILE A 117 1.45 8.98 6.84
N PHE A 118 1.53 10.13 7.52
CA PHE A 118 2.70 10.58 8.29
C PHE A 118 2.34 10.82 9.76
N PRO A 119 1.97 9.78 10.52
CA PRO A 119 1.47 9.95 11.88
C PRO A 119 2.53 10.45 12.89
N ILE A 120 3.81 10.34 12.58
CA ILE A 120 4.91 10.82 13.44
C ILE A 120 5.57 12.07 12.83
N SER A 121 5.87 12.03 11.53
CA SER A 121 6.70 13.04 10.87
C SER A 121 5.91 14.12 10.11
N TYR A 122 4.59 14.24 10.30
CA TYR A 122 3.74 15.16 9.54
C TYR A 122 4.32 16.59 9.42
N ASN A 123 4.71 17.21 10.55
CA ASN A 123 5.23 18.58 10.53
C ASN A 123 6.57 18.68 9.77
N GLU A 124 7.45 17.68 9.95
CA GLU A 124 8.73 17.61 9.26
C GLU A 124 8.53 17.47 7.74
N VAL A 125 7.59 16.61 7.33
CA VAL A 125 7.26 16.40 5.91
C VAL A 125 6.73 17.66 5.26
N CYS A 126 5.83 18.39 5.92
CA CYS A 126 5.29 19.65 5.41
C CYS A 126 6.38 20.72 5.25
N LEU A 127 7.23 20.89 6.25
CA LEU A 127 8.34 21.84 6.20
C LEU A 127 9.37 21.46 5.14
N GLY A 128 9.81 20.19 5.14
CA GLY A 128 10.83 19.74 4.21
C GLY A 128 10.37 19.76 2.75
N LYS A 129 9.09 19.48 2.49
CA LYS A 129 8.48 19.62 1.17
C LYS A 129 8.59 21.05 0.64
N SER A 130 8.33 22.04 1.50
CA SER A 130 8.39 23.47 1.12
C SER A 130 9.79 23.93 0.75
N ASN A 131 10.82 23.25 1.24
CA ASN A 131 12.21 23.53 0.92
C ASN A 131 12.67 22.92 -0.42
N GLN A 132 11.84 22.09 -1.05
CA GLN A 132 12.18 21.46 -2.34
C GLN A 132 11.92 22.42 -3.50
N THR A 133 12.91 22.59 -4.37
CA THR A 133 12.89 23.58 -5.45
C THR A 133 12.07 23.17 -6.67
N SER A 134 11.90 21.87 -6.90
CA SER A 134 11.17 21.33 -8.04
C SER A 134 10.02 20.40 -7.64
N VAL A 135 9.09 20.17 -8.55
CA VAL A 135 8.02 19.19 -8.35
C VAL A 135 8.59 17.78 -8.14
N LEU A 136 9.55 17.38 -8.97
CA LEU A 136 10.16 16.05 -8.87
C LEU A 136 10.88 15.85 -7.54
N SER A 137 11.63 16.85 -7.06
CA SER A 137 12.29 16.76 -5.76
C SER A 137 11.28 16.69 -4.61
N ARG A 138 10.13 17.37 -4.70
CA ARG A 138 9.05 17.25 -3.72
C ARG A 138 8.44 15.85 -3.70
N LEU A 139 8.19 15.27 -4.87
CA LEU A 139 7.62 13.91 -4.97
C LEU A 139 8.60 12.87 -4.41
N ALA A 140 9.88 12.95 -4.76
CA ALA A 140 10.92 12.08 -4.23
C ALA A 140 11.04 12.22 -2.71
N TYR A 141 11.04 13.44 -2.19
CA TYR A 141 11.06 13.70 -0.76
C TYR A 141 9.88 13.08 -0.02
N ILE A 142 8.66 13.15 -0.56
CA ILE A 142 7.48 12.51 0.03
C ILE A 142 7.66 10.98 0.13
N VAL A 143 8.22 10.35 -0.91
CA VAL A 143 8.50 8.91 -0.91
C VAL A 143 9.54 8.53 0.14
N ASP A 144 10.64 9.28 0.22
CA ASP A 144 11.69 9.04 1.21
C ASP A 144 11.17 9.21 2.65
N MET A 145 10.34 10.22 2.87
CA MET A 145 9.72 10.44 4.16
C MET A 145 8.75 9.33 4.54
N LEU A 146 8.05 8.75 3.59
CA LEU A 146 7.19 7.57 3.85
C LEU A 146 8.03 6.36 4.27
N GLY A 147 9.13 6.07 3.59
CA GLY A 147 10.06 5.01 4.01
C GLY A 147 10.61 5.24 5.41
N ARG A 148 10.96 6.49 5.73
CA ARG A 148 11.42 6.88 7.07
C ARG A 148 10.31 6.75 8.12
N GLU A 149 9.06 7.07 7.79
CA GLU A 149 7.92 6.93 8.67
C GLU A 149 7.74 5.48 9.13
N PHE A 150 7.90 4.49 8.25
CA PHE A 150 7.89 3.07 8.62
C PHE A 150 9.00 2.74 9.63
N ASN A 151 10.20 3.26 9.44
CA ASN A 151 11.31 3.06 10.40
C ASN A 151 10.97 3.63 11.78
N LEU A 152 10.37 4.82 11.81
CA LEU A 152 9.97 5.49 13.06
C LEU A 152 8.89 4.71 13.82
N ILE A 153 7.87 4.22 13.11
CA ILE A 153 6.76 3.46 13.71
C ILE A 153 7.27 2.11 14.24
N LEU A 154 8.05 1.40 13.44
CA LEU A 154 8.51 0.04 13.78
C LEU A 154 9.72 0.02 14.71
N LYS A 155 10.40 1.17 14.90
CA LYS A 155 11.65 1.27 15.65
C LYS A 155 12.72 0.27 15.21
N LYS A 156 12.69 -0.08 13.93
CA LYS A 156 13.65 -0.96 13.25
C LYS A 156 13.86 -0.51 11.82
N ARG A 157 14.97 -0.94 11.21
CA ARG A 157 15.25 -0.61 9.81
C ARG A 157 14.34 -1.41 8.89
N VAL A 158 13.61 -0.69 8.04
CA VAL A 158 12.86 -1.23 6.90
C VAL A 158 13.62 -0.86 5.63
N TYR A 159 13.84 -1.82 4.78
CA TYR A 159 14.44 -1.57 3.47
C TYR A 159 13.32 -1.29 2.48
N TYR A 160 13.48 -0.24 1.68
CA TYR A 160 12.53 0.09 0.62
C TYR A 160 13.28 0.50 -0.64
N THR A 161 12.63 0.31 -1.76
CA THR A 161 13.00 0.88 -3.05
C THR A 161 11.79 1.54 -3.66
N ALA A 162 12.01 2.55 -4.47
CA ALA A 162 10.95 3.24 -5.18
C ALA A 162 11.26 3.35 -6.65
N PHE A 163 10.25 3.26 -7.49
CA PHE A 163 10.31 3.54 -8.91
C PHE A 163 9.11 4.39 -9.30
N GLN A 164 9.25 5.14 -10.36
CA GLN A 164 8.21 6.02 -10.87
C GLN A 164 7.80 5.56 -12.26
N PHE A 165 6.50 5.41 -12.49
CA PHE A 165 5.97 5.24 -13.84
C PHE A 165 6.10 6.57 -14.59
N GLN A 166 6.65 6.53 -15.80
CA GLN A 166 6.66 7.65 -16.73
C GLN A 166 5.38 7.61 -17.58
N GLU A 167 5.02 8.73 -18.21
CA GLU A 167 3.81 8.80 -19.05
C GLU A 167 3.87 7.81 -20.23
N GLU A 168 5.07 7.54 -20.74
CA GLU A 168 5.32 6.56 -21.81
C GLU A 168 5.04 5.10 -21.39
N ASP A 169 5.10 4.80 -20.08
CA ASP A 169 4.84 3.46 -19.54
C ASP A 169 3.35 3.18 -19.32
N MET A 170 2.49 4.19 -19.53
CA MET A 170 1.04 4.11 -19.27
C MET A 170 0.18 4.05 -20.55
N ALA A 171 0.81 3.86 -21.71
CA ALA A 171 0.13 3.77 -23.02
C ALA A 171 -0.38 2.35 -23.31
#